data_1386afb3eb87a9cdf639e0f7631605e3
#
_entry.id   1386afb3eb87a9cdf639e0f7631605e3
#
_cell.length_a   1.000
_cell.length_b   1.000
_cell.length_c   1.000
_cell.angle_alpha   90.00
_cell.angle_beta   90.00
_cell.angle_gamma   90.00
#
_symmetry.space_group_name_H-M   'P 1'
#
loop_
_entity.id
_entity.type
_entity.pdbx_description
1 polymer ?
#
loop_
_entity_poly.entity_id
_entity_poly.type
_entity_poly.pdbx_seq_one_letter_code
_entity_poly.pdbx_strand_id
1 'polypeptide(L)'
;MLVATIAGVLDWRYRRIPNWLTVSGFGAGVAVNTILYRWPGLKAALMGTALGLALLLPFVLVRSLGAGDWKLAGALGACLGPRQLLAVLVGTILVAGVMALAVVIWQGRLKRTLLNIAHLLGALVSLRMPGSEVSLDDPQSTKIPFGVAMALTVFVYGMGRATGKL
;
A
#
# COMPACT_ATOMS: atom_id res chain seq x y z
N MET A 1 -0.58 12.95 7.40
CA MET A 1 0.86 12.64 7.53
C MET A 1 1.17 11.80 8.78
N LEU A 2 0.78 12.19 9.99
CA LEU A 2 1.13 11.47 11.23
C LEU A 2 0.81 9.95 11.19
N VAL A 3 -0.40 9.57 10.78
CA VAL A 3 -0.80 8.14 10.69
C VAL A 3 0.13 7.35 9.76
N ALA A 4 0.45 7.90 8.60
CA ALA A 4 1.33 7.26 7.63
C ALA A 4 2.77 7.13 8.15
N THR A 5 3.29 8.17 8.81
CA THR A 5 4.64 8.16 9.39
C THR A 5 4.75 7.11 10.51
N ILE A 6 3.79 7.09 11.45
CA ILE A 6 3.77 6.12 12.53
C ILE A 6 3.63 4.70 11.96
N ALA A 7 2.75 4.50 10.96
CA ALA A 7 2.58 3.21 10.30
C ALA A 7 3.88 2.74 9.63
N GLY A 8 4.58 3.63 8.91
CA GLY A 8 5.86 3.32 8.27
C GLY A 8 6.94 2.92 9.26
N VAL A 9 7.07 3.64 10.39
CA VAL A 9 8.03 3.31 11.46
C VAL A 9 7.71 1.94 12.10
N LEU A 10 6.44 1.69 12.38
CA LEU A 10 6.01 0.40 12.95
C LEU A 10 6.20 -0.75 11.96
N ASP A 11 5.90 -0.54 10.68
CA ASP A 11 6.11 -1.53 9.65
C ASP A 11 7.60 -1.84 9.45
N TRP A 12 8.46 -0.82 9.46
CA TRP A 12 9.91 -0.99 9.41
C TRP A 12 10.44 -1.81 10.58
N ARG A 13 9.96 -1.52 11.81
CA ARG A 13 10.49 -2.12 13.03
C ARG A 13 9.89 -3.48 13.35
N TYR A 14 8.60 -3.63 13.18
CA TYR A 14 7.84 -4.81 13.62
C TYR A 14 7.22 -5.61 12.48
N ARG A 15 7.27 -5.10 11.24
CA ARG A 15 6.61 -5.69 10.06
C ARG A 15 5.14 -6.01 10.32
N ARG A 16 4.50 -5.21 11.16
CA ARG A 16 3.08 -5.33 11.52
C ARG A 16 2.51 -3.95 11.79
N ILE A 17 1.36 -3.68 11.20
CA ILE A 17 0.60 -2.46 11.45
C ILE A 17 -0.50 -2.79 12.45
N PRO A 18 -0.48 -2.21 13.66
CA PRO A 18 -1.46 -2.52 14.70
C PRO A 18 -2.84 -1.96 14.33
N ASN A 19 -3.89 -2.70 14.68
CA ASN A 19 -5.26 -2.31 14.39
C ASN A 19 -5.66 -0.99 15.05
N TRP A 20 -5.16 -0.68 16.25
CA TRP A 20 -5.47 0.58 16.91
C TRP A 20 -5.07 1.79 16.07
N LEU A 21 -3.93 1.73 15.36
CA LEU A 21 -3.46 2.81 14.51
C LEU A 21 -4.36 3.01 13.29
N THR A 22 -4.79 1.92 12.65
CA THR A 22 -5.66 2.00 11.47
C THR A 22 -7.07 2.44 11.83
N VAL A 23 -7.61 1.96 12.96
CA VAL A 23 -8.94 2.36 13.44
C VAL A 23 -8.95 3.82 13.91
N SER A 24 -7.95 4.24 14.71
CA SER A 24 -7.85 5.63 15.14
C SER A 24 -7.58 6.57 13.97
N GLY A 25 -6.75 6.15 13.00
CA GLY A 25 -6.49 6.89 11.77
C GLY A 25 -7.74 7.07 10.91
N PHE A 26 -8.54 6.01 10.77
CA PHE A 26 -9.84 6.08 10.10
C PHE A 26 -10.79 7.04 10.81
N GLY A 27 -10.97 6.89 12.14
CA GLY A 27 -11.85 7.75 12.92
C GLY A 27 -11.42 9.23 12.86
N ALA A 28 -10.12 9.51 12.99
CA ALA A 28 -9.57 10.86 12.86
C ALA A 28 -9.79 11.43 11.46
N GLY A 29 -9.56 10.62 10.41
CA GLY A 29 -9.78 11.03 9.02
C GLY A 29 -11.24 11.42 8.75
N VAL A 30 -12.18 10.57 9.18
CA VAL A 30 -13.62 10.85 9.06
C VAL A 30 -13.99 12.09 9.85
N ALA A 31 -13.55 12.21 11.12
CA ALA A 31 -13.89 13.35 11.97
C ALA A 31 -13.37 14.67 11.38
N VAL A 32 -12.11 14.74 11.01
CA VAL A 32 -11.47 15.96 10.45
C VAL A 32 -12.18 16.38 9.16
N ASN A 33 -12.40 15.45 8.23
CA ASN A 33 -13.06 15.76 6.97
C ASN A 33 -14.50 16.21 7.18
N THR A 34 -15.22 15.59 8.13
CA THR A 34 -16.60 15.99 8.45
C THR A 34 -16.66 17.37 9.10
N ILE A 35 -15.73 17.69 10.01
CA ILE A 35 -15.67 18.99 10.68
C ILE A 35 -15.34 20.11 9.68
N LEU A 36 -14.35 19.88 8.80
CA LEU A 36 -13.88 20.89 7.84
C LEU A 36 -14.83 21.09 6.67
N TYR A 37 -15.37 20.00 6.12
CA TYR A 37 -16.13 20.02 4.88
C TYR A 37 -17.58 19.56 5.02
N ARG A 38 -18.03 19.30 6.25
CA ARG A 38 -19.39 18.84 6.56
C ARG A 38 -19.77 17.57 5.77
N TRP A 39 -20.97 17.52 5.22
CA TRP A 39 -21.49 16.37 4.48
C TRP A 39 -20.65 15.94 3.28
N PRO A 40 -20.14 16.86 2.42
CA PRO A 40 -19.18 16.50 1.36
C PRO A 40 -17.90 15.85 1.89
N GLY A 41 -17.38 16.32 3.04
CA GLY A 41 -16.20 15.73 3.67
C GLY A 41 -16.42 14.30 4.16
N LEU A 42 -17.56 14.04 4.78
CA LEU A 42 -17.95 12.68 5.20
C LEU A 42 -18.04 11.74 3.99
N LYS A 43 -18.70 12.17 2.92
CA LYS A 43 -18.78 11.39 1.68
C LYS A 43 -17.40 11.10 1.12
N ALA A 44 -16.53 12.10 1.03
CA ALA A 44 -15.16 11.93 0.52
C ALA A 44 -14.35 10.95 1.38
N ALA A 45 -14.44 11.02 2.70
CA ALA A 45 -13.78 10.10 3.62
C ALA A 45 -14.25 8.66 3.44
N LEU A 46 -15.57 8.44 3.40
CA LEU A 46 -16.14 7.11 3.21
C LEU A 46 -15.83 6.54 1.83
N MET A 47 -15.94 7.35 0.76
CA MET A 47 -15.58 6.92 -0.60
C MET A 47 -14.08 6.61 -0.72
N GLY A 48 -13.22 7.41 -0.10
CA GLY A 48 -11.78 7.14 -0.07
C GLY A 48 -11.46 5.83 0.64
N THR A 49 -12.10 5.59 1.80
CA THR A 49 -11.95 4.32 2.53
C THR A 49 -12.42 3.13 1.71
N ALA A 50 -13.63 3.21 1.16
CA ALA A 50 -14.19 2.14 0.34
C ALA A 50 -13.32 1.84 -0.88
N LEU A 51 -12.80 2.88 -1.54
CA LEU A 51 -11.90 2.74 -2.68
C LEU A 51 -10.59 2.06 -2.29
N GLY A 52 -9.94 2.49 -1.20
CA GLY A 52 -8.69 1.88 -0.71
C GLY A 52 -8.86 0.41 -0.34
N LEU A 53 -9.96 0.08 0.35
CA LEU A 53 -10.28 -1.29 0.72
C LEU A 53 -10.62 -2.14 -0.51
N ALA A 54 -11.45 -1.66 -1.42
CA ALA A 54 -11.88 -2.40 -2.60
C ALA A 54 -10.71 -2.65 -3.57
N LEU A 55 -9.86 -1.65 -3.80
CA LEU A 55 -8.75 -1.73 -4.75
C LEU A 55 -7.67 -2.72 -4.31
N LEU A 56 -7.39 -2.78 -3.01
CA LEU A 56 -6.37 -3.67 -2.46
C LEU A 56 -6.92 -5.04 -2.02
N LEU A 57 -8.24 -5.21 -1.98
CA LEU A 57 -8.89 -6.47 -1.58
C LEU A 57 -8.40 -7.69 -2.39
N PRO A 58 -8.30 -7.65 -3.74
CA PRO A 58 -7.81 -8.79 -4.51
C PRO A 58 -6.41 -9.24 -4.09
N PHE A 59 -5.52 -8.31 -3.78
CA PHE A 59 -4.14 -8.60 -3.36
C PHE A 59 -4.10 -9.24 -1.97
N VAL A 60 -5.03 -8.88 -1.09
CA VAL A 60 -5.16 -9.53 0.23
C VAL A 60 -5.73 -10.94 0.10
N LEU A 61 -6.71 -11.14 -0.77
CA LEU A 61 -7.31 -12.47 -1.00
C LEU A 61 -6.30 -13.47 -1.56
N VAL A 62 -5.42 -13.04 -2.46
CA VAL A 62 -4.32 -13.88 -2.97
C VAL A 62 -3.09 -13.88 -2.04
N ARG A 63 -3.19 -13.34 -0.83
CA ARG A 63 -2.15 -13.30 0.20
C ARG A 63 -0.85 -12.59 -0.22
N SER A 64 -0.89 -11.77 -1.27
CA SER A 64 0.26 -10.99 -1.73
C SER A 64 0.47 -9.70 -0.92
N LEU A 65 -0.56 -9.23 -0.22
CA LEU A 65 -0.53 -8.02 0.61
C LEU A 65 -0.98 -8.34 2.04
N GLY A 66 -0.34 -7.73 3.03
CA GLY A 66 -0.71 -7.88 4.43
C GLY A 66 -2.05 -7.22 4.77
N ALA A 67 -2.85 -7.86 5.63
CA ALA A 67 -4.11 -7.28 6.10
C ALA A 67 -3.91 -5.92 6.84
N GLY A 68 -2.72 -5.67 7.40
CA GLY A 68 -2.35 -4.40 8.01
C GLY A 68 -2.27 -3.27 6.99
N ASP A 69 -1.60 -3.52 5.86
CA ASP A 69 -1.44 -2.57 4.75
C ASP A 69 -2.80 -2.21 4.13
N TRP A 70 -3.65 -3.22 3.98
CA TRP A 70 -5.01 -3.04 3.49
C TRP A 70 -5.83 -2.09 4.37
N LYS A 71 -5.82 -2.32 5.69
CA LYS A 71 -6.50 -1.45 6.65
C LYS A 71 -5.89 -0.04 6.67
N LEU A 72 -4.57 0.06 6.51
CA LEU A 72 -3.89 1.35 6.43
C LEU A 72 -4.34 2.14 5.20
N ALA A 73 -4.46 1.49 4.04
CA ALA A 73 -4.97 2.14 2.83
C ALA A 73 -6.41 2.67 3.03
N GLY A 74 -7.27 1.90 3.72
CA GLY A 74 -8.60 2.37 4.12
C GLY A 74 -8.56 3.59 5.03
N ALA A 75 -7.70 3.59 6.05
CA ALA A 75 -7.53 4.71 6.97
C ALA A 75 -6.98 5.97 6.27
N LEU A 76 -6.00 5.80 5.39
CA LEU A 76 -5.47 6.90 4.56
C LEU A 76 -6.53 7.41 3.57
N GLY A 77 -7.37 6.52 3.04
CA GLY A 77 -8.51 6.89 2.21
C GLY A 77 -9.50 7.81 2.93
N ALA A 78 -9.76 7.54 4.22
CA ALA A 78 -10.57 8.43 5.05
C ALA A 78 -9.95 9.82 5.24
N CYS A 79 -8.62 9.88 5.34
CA CYS A 79 -7.92 11.16 5.53
C CYS A 79 -7.80 11.97 4.23
N LEU A 80 -7.54 11.31 3.12
CA LEU A 80 -7.16 11.94 1.85
C LEU A 80 -8.33 12.11 0.89
N GLY A 81 -9.35 11.26 1.00
CA GLY A 81 -10.39 11.14 -0.01
C GLY A 81 -9.94 10.36 -1.25
N PRO A 82 -10.87 10.05 -2.20
CA PRO A 82 -10.62 9.07 -3.25
C PRO A 82 -9.55 9.49 -4.26
N ARG A 83 -9.55 10.73 -4.72
CA ARG A 83 -8.60 11.20 -5.75
C ARG A 83 -7.15 11.20 -5.24
N GLN A 84 -6.95 11.72 -4.04
CA GLN A 84 -5.61 11.81 -3.45
C GLN A 84 -5.08 10.43 -3.04
N LEU A 85 -5.98 9.56 -2.56
CA LEU A 85 -5.62 8.18 -2.27
C LEU A 85 -5.12 7.44 -3.51
N LEU A 86 -5.78 7.60 -4.67
CA LEU A 86 -5.31 7.00 -5.92
C LEU A 86 -3.89 7.44 -6.27
N ALA A 87 -3.62 8.75 -6.21
CA ALA A 87 -2.27 9.27 -6.47
C ALA A 87 -1.23 8.68 -5.50
N VAL A 88 -1.58 8.59 -4.21
CA VAL A 88 -0.72 7.98 -3.19
C VAL A 88 -0.52 6.48 -3.45
N LEU A 89 -1.55 5.73 -3.82
CA LEU A 89 -1.42 4.29 -4.11
C LEU A 89 -0.54 4.04 -5.34
N VAL A 90 -0.71 4.81 -6.42
CA VAL A 90 0.16 4.72 -7.60
C VAL A 90 1.61 5.02 -7.22
N GLY A 91 1.86 6.11 -6.49
CA GLY A 91 3.19 6.43 -5.99
C GLY A 91 3.75 5.34 -5.07
N THR A 92 2.92 4.74 -4.22
CA THR A 92 3.32 3.63 -3.33
C THR A 92 3.77 2.41 -4.13
N ILE A 93 3.06 2.06 -5.20
CA ILE A 93 3.44 0.94 -6.08
C ILE A 93 4.79 1.23 -6.74
N LEU A 94 5.01 2.45 -7.21
CA LEU A 94 6.31 2.84 -7.80
C LEU A 94 7.44 2.77 -6.78
N VAL A 95 7.25 3.33 -5.58
CA VAL A 95 8.25 3.28 -4.51
C VAL A 95 8.52 1.84 -4.07
N ALA A 96 7.47 1.05 -3.87
CA ALA A 96 7.61 -0.37 -3.50
C ALA A 96 8.33 -1.16 -4.61
N GLY A 97 8.04 -0.88 -5.89
CA GLY A 97 8.72 -1.49 -7.03
C GLY A 97 10.22 -1.16 -7.06
N VAL A 98 10.59 0.10 -6.81
CA VAL A 98 11.99 0.51 -6.71
C VAL A 98 12.68 -0.17 -5.52
N MET A 99 12.02 -0.23 -4.36
CA MET A 99 12.56 -0.93 -3.19
C MET A 99 12.74 -2.43 -3.48
N ALA A 100 11.77 -3.07 -4.15
CA ALA A 100 11.85 -4.45 -4.56
C ALA A 100 13.07 -4.69 -5.47
N LEU A 101 13.22 -3.85 -6.48
CA LEU A 101 14.31 -3.94 -7.43
C LEU A 101 15.66 -3.77 -6.74
N ALA A 102 15.80 -2.79 -5.85
CA ALA A 102 17.02 -2.57 -5.07
C ALA A 102 17.39 -3.80 -4.24
N VAL A 103 16.43 -4.42 -3.55
CA VAL A 103 16.66 -5.62 -2.76
C VAL A 103 17.08 -6.81 -3.62
N VAL A 104 16.42 -7.01 -4.77
CA VAL A 104 16.74 -8.10 -5.71
C VAL A 104 18.14 -7.95 -6.29
N ILE A 105 18.54 -6.72 -6.65
CA ILE A 105 19.89 -6.42 -7.15
C ILE A 105 20.92 -6.68 -6.05
N TRP A 106 20.68 -6.21 -4.83
CA TRP A 106 21.59 -6.37 -3.71
C TRP A 106 21.79 -7.84 -3.30
N GLN A 107 20.75 -8.67 -3.44
CA GLN A 107 20.82 -10.11 -3.18
C GLN A 107 21.42 -10.91 -4.35
N GLY A 108 21.76 -10.29 -5.46
CA GLY A 108 22.29 -10.97 -6.65
C GLY A 108 21.32 -11.94 -7.33
N ARG A 109 20.01 -11.84 -7.02
CA ARG A 109 18.97 -12.77 -7.48
C ARG A 109 18.22 -12.29 -8.73
N LEU A 110 18.74 -11.27 -9.43
CA LEU A 110 18.06 -10.62 -10.54
C LEU A 110 17.64 -11.61 -11.65
N LYS A 111 18.53 -12.52 -12.05
CA LYS A 111 18.23 -13.54 -13.09
C LYS A 111 17.07 -14.44 -12.67
N ARG A 112 17.09 -14.93 -11.42
CA ARG A 112 16.04 -15.82 -10.89
C ARG A 112 14.69 -15.10 -10.81
N THR A 113 14.69 -13.84 -10.37
CA THR A 113 13.47 -13.02 -10.28
C THR A 113 12.89 -12.73 -11.65
N LEU A 114 13.72 -12.38 -12.64
CA LEU A 114 13.26 -12.14 -14.02
C LEU A 114 12.67 -13.41 -14.64
N LEU A 115 13.29 -14.58 -14.43
CA LEU A 115 12.75 -15.86 -14.91
C LEU A 115 11.39 -16.16 -14.24
N ASN A 116 11.28 -15.96 -12.95
CA ASN A 116 10.01 -16.17 -12.23
C ASN A 116 8.90 -15.23 -12.74
N ILE A 117 9.23 -13.96 -13.01
CA ILE A 117 8.27 -13.01 -13.60
C ILE A 117 7.87 -13.46 -15.01
N ALA A 118 8.82 -13.89 -15.83
CA ALA A 118 8.52 -14.40 -17.18
C ALA A 118 7.62 -15.66 -17.12
N HIS A 119 7.86 -16.57 -16.19
CA HIS A 119 7.01 -17.73 -15.95
C HIS A 119 5.60 -17.35 -15.49
N LEU A 120 5.47 -16.38 -14.58
CA LEU A 120 4.17 -15.86 -14.12
C LEU A 120 3.39 -15.21 -15.26
N LEU A 121 4.05 -14.38 -16.07
CA LEU A 121 3.41 -13.75 -17.23
C LEU A 121 3.01 -14.78 -18.28
N GLY A 122 3.84 -15.81 -18.52
CA GLY A 122 3.52 -16.92 -19.42
C GLY A 122 2.33 -17.74 -18.91
N ALA A 123 2.26 -18.00 -17.60
CA ALA A 123 1.12 -18.69 -16.98
C ALA A 123 -0.17 -17.88 -17.08
N LEU A 124 -0.08 -16.56 -16.88
CA LEU A 124 -1.22 -15.64 -16.99
C LEU A 124 -1.78 -15.62 -18.43
N VAL A 125 -0.91 -15.54 -19.42
CA VAL A 125 -1.30 -15.57 -20.86
C VAL A 125 -1.88 -16.92 -21.25
N SER A 126 -1.38 -18.02 -20.67
CA SER A 126 -1.83 -19.40 -20.96
C SER A 126 -3.07 -19.80 -20.17
N LEU A 127 -3.65 -18.91 -19.32
CA LEU A 127 -4.78 -19.21 -18.41
C LEU A 127 -4.55 -20.48 -17.57
N ARG A 128 -3.30 -20.90 -17.37
CA ARG A 128 -2.94 -22.03 -16.50
C ARG A 128 -2.62 -21.48 -15.11
N MET A 129 -3.17 -22.12 -14.09
CA MET A 129 -2.79 -21.82 -12.72
C MET A 129 -1.27 -22.04 -12.57
N PRO A 130 -0.51 -21.05 -12.03
CA PRO A 130 0.89 -21.27 -11.74
C PRO A 130 1.04 -22.50 -10.84
N GLY A 131 1.94 -23.40 -11.22
CA GLY A 131 2.21 -24.59 -10.41
C GLY A 131 2.78 -24.21 -9.04
N SER A 132 2.79 -25.15 -8.12
CA SER A 132 3.24 -25.01 -6.73
C SER A 132 4.69 -24.51 -6.54
N GLU A 133 5.44 -24.39 -7.63
CA GLU A 133 6.83 -23.89 -7.62
C GLU A 133 6.93 -22.36 -7.44
N VAL A 134 5.85 -21.61 -7.66
CA VAL A 134 5.79 -20.16 -7.45
C VAL A 134 4.84 -19.90 -6.28
N SER A 135 5.20 -20.41 -5.11
CA SER A 135 4.46 -20.12 -3.88
C SER A 135 4.90 -18.77 -3.33
N LEU A 136 3.93 -17.88 -3.06
CA LEU A 136 4.14 -16.63 -2.34
C LEU A 136 4.48 -16.86 -0.85
N ASP A 137 4.40 -18.10 -0.38
CA ASP A 137 4.73 -18.54 0.97
C ASP A 137 6.18 -19.06 1.09
N ASP A 138 7.08 -18.77 0.12
CA ASP A 138 8.49 -19.13 0.25
C ASP A 138 9.09 -18.45 1.50
N PRO A 139 9.59 -19.21 2.50
CA PRO A 139 10.22 -18.67 3.71
C PRO A 139 11.42 -17.76 3.41
N GLN A 140 12.02 -17.88 2.22
CA GLN A 140 13.12 -17.04 1.75
C GLN A 140 12.66 -15.78 1.00
N SER A 141 11.35 -15.60 0.83
CA SER A 141 10.79 -14.40 0.21
C SER A 141 11.04 -13.19 1.11
N THR A 142 11.84 -12.24 0.63
CA THR A 142 12.08 -10.98 1.35
C THR A 142 10.83 -10.12 1.24
N LYS A 143 10.05 -10.11 2.32
CA LYS A 143 8.84 -9.27 2.40
C LYS A 143 9.27 -7.81 2.42
N ILE A 144 8.86 -7.07 1.39
CA ILE A 144 9.12 -5.63 1.29
C ILE A 144 8.11 -4.92 2.20
N PRO A 145 8.56 -3.98 3.05
CA PRO A 145 7.66 -3.26 3.94
C PRO A 145 6.81 -2.27 3.11
N PHE A 146 5.61 -2.71 2.71
CA PHE A 146 4.68 -1.90 1.90
C PHE A 146 4.20 -0.67 2.65
N GLY A 147 4.02 -0.76 3.97
CA GLY A 147 3.68 0.37 4.83
C GLY A 147 4.73 1.48 4.82
N VAL A 148 6.02 1.14 4.70
CA VAL A 148 7.10 2.13 4.55
C VAL A 148 6.99 2.84 3.21
N ALA A 149 6.77 2.10 2.11
CA ALA A 149 6.59 2.71 0.79
C ALA A 149 5.39 3.67 0.78
N MET A 150 4.29 3.28 1.43
CA MET A 150 3.10 4.11 1.58
C MET A 150 3.38 5.37 2.41
N ALA A 151 4.12 5.26 3.50
CA ALA A 151 4.50 6.39 4.35
C ALA A 151 5.38 7.40 3.59
N LEU A 152 6.38 6.92 2.85
CA LEU A 152 7.24 7.74 2.01
C LEU A 152 6.43 8.49 0.95
N THR A 153 5.52 7.81 0.27
CA THR A 153 4.68 8.42 -0.76
C THR A 153 3.75 9.49 -0.19
N VAL A 154 3.11 9.22 0.96
CA VAL A 154 2.26 10.21 1.64
C VAL A 154 3.08 11.44 2.04
N PHE A 155 4.32 11.25 2.48
CA PHE A 155 5.21 12.35 2.85
C PHE A 155 5.58 13.19 1.63
N VAL A 156 6.04 12.57 0.55
CA VAL A 156 6.41 13.25 -0.70
C VAL A 156 5.19 13.99 -1.30
N TYR A 157 4.04 13.32 -1.36
CA TYR A 157 2.79 13.91 -1.84
C TYR A 157 2.37 15.12 -1.01
N GLY A 158 2.46 15.01 0.31
CA GLY A 158 2.12 16.09 1.22
C GLY A 158 3.07 17.29 1.12
N MET A 159 4.37 17.04 0.93
CA MET A 159 5.35 18.12 0.67
C MET A 159 5.10 18.79 -0.68
N GLY A 160 4.86 18.02 -1.74
CA GLY A 160 4.56 18.56 -3.07
C GLY A 160 3.35 19.49 -3.05
N ARG A 161 2.32 19.10 -2.29
CA ARG A 161 1.11 19.92 -2.13
C ARG A 161 1.34 21.17 -1.26
N ALA A 162 2.15 21.07 -0.22
CA ALA A 162 2.50 22.22 0.61
C ALA A 162 3.33 23.26 -0.14
N THR A 163 4.11 22.84 -1.14
CA THR A 163 4.93 23.72 -2.00
C THR A 163 4.19 24.19 -3.27
N GLY A 164 2.90 23.85 -3.43
CA GLY A 164 2.09 24.26 -4.58
C GLY A 164 2.49 23.62 -5.91
N LYS A 165 3.24 22.52 -5.88
CA LYS A 165 3.72 21.81 -7.09
C LYS A 165 2.83 20.63 -7.51
N LEU A 166 1.78 20.32 -6.73
CA LEU A 166 0.80 19.26 -6.97
C LEU A 166 -0.62 19.72 -6.70
#